data_75644b8b5980063514b6634442d976df
#
_entry.id   75644b8b5980063514b6634442d976df
#
_cell.length_a   1.000
_cell.length_b   1.000
_cell.length_c   1.000
_cell.angle_alpha   90.00
_cell.angle_beta   90.00
_cell.angle_gamma   90.00
#
_symmetry.space_group_name_H-M   'P 1'
#
loop_
_entity.id
_entity.type
_entity.pdbx_description
1 polymer ?
#
loop_
_entity_poly.entity_id
_entity_poly.type
_entity_poly.pdbx_seq_one_letter_code
_entity_poly.pdbx_strand_id
1 'polypeptide(L)'
;MAFTMFGGDRMIVVSDSGRCAGQSEGYQFDLGGQMAEIRGGVAKLVGTDTIACSATNLWQCLLNCISFGIREEDVIRACTYNPACALGVQAEVGTIATGKQADFIICSPDYTKKRVFLAGKEI
;
A
#
# COMPACT_ATOMS: atom_id res chain seq x y z
N MET A 1 13.01 -8.70 -8.19
CA MET A 1 12.90 -9.35 -9.53
C MET A 1 11.95 -8.59 -10.46
N ALA A 2 10.65 -8.35 -10.16
CA ALA A 2 9.72 -7.64 -11.08
C ALA A 2 10.20 -6.22 -11.43
N PHE A 3 10.58 -5.40 -10.46
CA PHE A 3 11.15 -4.07 -10.72
C PHE A 3 12.41 -4.09 -11.60
N THR A 4 13.26 -5.09 -11.43
CA THR A 4 14.48 -5.25 -12.25
C THR A 4 14.15 -5.62 -13.70
N MET A 5 13.10 -6.42 -13.91
CA MET A 5 12.72 -6.89 -15.25
C MET A 5 11.90 -5.86 -16.03
N PHE A 6 11.01 -5.13 -15.36
CA PHE A 6 10.02 -4.26 -16.03
C PHE A 6 10.28 -2.77 -15.85
N GLY A 7 11.20 -2.39 -14.94
CA GLY A 7 11.47 -1.00 -14.58
C GLY A 7 10.39 -0.40 -13.66
N GLY A 8 10.77 0.62 -12.89
CA GLY A 8 9.89 1.29 -11.93
C GLY A 8 8.66 1.94 -12.56
N ASP A 9 8.77 2.41 -13.80
CA ASP A 9 7.67 3.09 -14.51
C ASP A 9 6.47 2.20 -14.84
N ARG A 10 6.67 0.89 -14.87
CA ARG A 10 5.64 -0.10 -15.22
C ARG A 10 5.08 -0.85 -14.03
N MET A 11 5.56 -0.53 -12.81
CA MET A 11 5.14 -1.22 -11.59
C MET A 11 4.07 -0.43 -10.85
N ILE A 12 3.11 -1.14 -10.29
CA ILE A 12 2.13 -0.62 -9.33
C ILE A 12 2.21 -1.51 -8.09
N VAL A 13 2.40 -0.89 -6.93
CA VAL A 13 2.35 -1.58 -5.65
C VAL A 13 0.92 -1.54 -5.13
N VAL A 14 0.39 -2.68 -4.76
CA VAL A 14 -0.93 -2.81 -4.14
C VAL A 14 -0.79 -3.53 -2.79
N SER A 15 -1.63 -3.20 -1.84
CA SER A 15 -1.63 -3.87 -0.54
C SER A 15 -2.41 -5.18 -0.54
N ASP A 16 -3.37 -5.32 -1.43
CA ASP A 16 -4.34 -6.43 -1.43
C ASP A 16 -5.03 -6.59 -0.05
N SER A 17 -5.29 -5.46 0.61
CA SER A 17 -5.83 -5.43 1.96
C SER A 17 -7.30 -5.84 1.99
N GLY A 18 -7.58 -6.85 2.81
CA GLY A 18 -8.95 -7.21 3.16
C GLY A 18 -9.52 -6.34 4.29
N ARG A 19 -10.76 -6.62 4.67
CA ARG A 19 -11.48 -5.96 5.79
C ARG A 19 -10.79 -6.12 7.15
N CYS A 20 -9.82 -7.00 7.25
CA CYS A 20 -9.03 -7.25 8.44
C CYS A 20 -7.84 -6.30 8.60
N ALA A 21 -7.57 -5.43 7.62
CA ALA A 21 -6.46 -4.48 7.71
C ALA A 21 -6.61 -3.57 8.94
N GLY A 22 -5.56 -3.49 9.75
CA GLY A 22 -5.56 -2.72 10.99
C GLY A 22 -6.20 -3.40 12.19
N GLN A 23 -6.72 -4.62 12.04
CA GLN A 23 -7.22 -5.43 13.15
C GLN A 23 -6.08 -6.19 13.86
N SER A 24 -6.35 -6.65 15.07
CA SER A 24 -5.38 -7.36 15.90
C SER A 24 -5.25 -8.84 15.53
N GLU A 25 -4.18 -9.46 15.98
CA GLU A 25 -3.97 -10.92 15.91
C GLU A 25 -5.19 -11.67 16.45
N GLY A 26 -5.60 -12.73 15.78
CA GLY A 26 -6.78 -13.54 16.11
C GLY A 26 -8.11 -12.97 15.65
N TYR A 27 -8.17 -11.79 15.01
CA TYR A 27 -9.40 -11.26 14.45
C TYR A 27 -9.94 -12.17 13.34
N GLN A 28 -11.18 -12.62 13.49
CA GLN A 28 -11.86 -13.50 12.53
C GLN A 28 -12.91 -12.73 11.72
N PHE A 29 -13.04 -13.10 10.45
CA PHE A 29 -14.00 -12.48 9.53
C PHE A 29 -14.42 -13.44 8.42
N ASP A 30 -15.60 -13.21 7.86
CA ASP A 30 -16.06 -13.91 6.67
C ASP A 30 -15.45 -13.31 5.40
N LEU A 31 -14.92 -14.17 4.53
CA LEU A 31 -14.39 -13.83 3.22
C LEU A 31 -15.12 -14.66 2.15
N GLY A 32 -16.28 -14.18 1.71
CA GLY A 32 -17.05 -14.85 0.66
C GLY A 32 -17.58 -16.24 1.05
N GLY A 33 -17.99 -16.40 2.31
CA GLY A 33 -18.51 -17.67 2.83
C GLY A 33 -17.45 -18.58 3.45
N GLN A 34 -16.19 -18.13 3.50
CA GLN A 34 -15.10 -18.83 4.19
C GLN A 34 -14.61 -17.99 5.36
N MET A 35 -14.43 -18.61 6.52
CA MET A 35 -13.86 -17.90 7.67
C MET A 35 -12.35 -17.74 7.51
N ALA A 36 -11.88 -16.54 7.72
CA ALA A 36 -10.46 -16.19 7.76
C ALA A 36 -10.12 -15.57 9.12
N GLU A 37 -8.85 -15.65 9.51
CA GLU A 37 -8.32 -15.08 10.74
C GLU A 37 -6.93 -14.45 10.51
N ILE A 38 -6.59 -13.44 11.29
CA ILE A 38 -5.22 -12.93 11.33
C ILE A 38 -4.38 -13.88 12.19
N ARG A 39 -3.37 -14.48 11.58
CA ARG A 39 -2.42 -15.39 12.24
C ARG A 39 -1.00 -15.11 11.76
N GLY A 40 -0.13 -14.70 12.68
CA GLY A 40 1.23 -14.28 12.37
C GLY A 40 1.30 -13.03 11.47
N GLY A 41 0.38 -12.07 11.67
CA GLY A 41 0.31 -10.82 10.92
C GLY A 41 -0.24 -10.97 9.49
N VAL A 42 -0.77 -12.15 9.11
CA VAL A 42 -1.31 -12.45 7.78
C VAL A 42 -2.71 -13.02 7.93
N ALA A 43 -3.64 -12.62 7.06
CA ALA A 43 -4.96 -13.22 7.02
C ALA A 43 -4.90 -14.58 6.34
N LYS A 44 -5.30 -15.63 7.06
CA LYS A 44 -5.33 -17.02 6.58
C LYS A 44 -6.73 -17.60 6.72
N LEU A 45 -7.10 -18.54 5.85
CA LEU A 45 -8.32 -19.30 6.01
C LEU A 45 -8.24 -20.15 7.28
N VAL A 46 -9.30 -20.12 8.08
CA VAL A 46 -9.37 -20.87 9.35
C VAL A 46 -9.12 -22.37 9.12
N GLY A 47 -8.24 -22.96 9.94
CA GLY A 47 -7.89 -24.37 9.85
C GLY A 47 -6.90 -24.75 8.74
N THR A 48 -6.38 -23.76 7.98
CA THR A 48 -5.39 -23.98 6.92
C THR A 48 -4.23 -23.00 7.01
N ASP A 49 -3.20 -23.17 6.18
CA ASP A 49 -2.13 -22.19 5.97
C ASP A 49 -2.31 -21.35 4.70
N THR A 50 -3.46 -21.45 4.06
CA THR A 50 -3.76 -20.68 2.84
C THR A 50 -3.94 -19.21 3.20
N ILE A 51 -3.16 -18.34 2.55
CA ILE A 51 -3.30 -16.89 2.67
C ILE A 51 -4.61 -16.48 1.99
N ALA A 52 -5.44 -15.76 2.73
CA ALA A 52 -6.75 -15.28 2.27
C ALA A 52 -6.66 -13.89 1.64
N CYS A 53 -5.97 -12.96 2.33
CA CYS A 53 -5.72 -11.60 1.86
C CYS A 53 -4.61 -10.96 2.71
N SER A 54 -4.26 -9.72 2.40
CA SER A 54 -3.33 -8.94 3.22
C SER A 54 -4.04 -8.32 4.43
N ALA A 55 -3.39 -8.35 5.58
CA ALA A 55 -3.78 -7.59 6.78
C ALA A 55 -3.03 -6.26 6.92
N THR A 56 -2.14 -5.93 5.98
CA THR A 56 -1.29 -4.73 5.99
C THR A 56 -1.88 -3.59 5.16
N ASN A 57 -1.23 -2.44 5.15
CA ASN A 57 -1.60 -1.27 4.36
C ASN A 57 -0.51 -0.92 3.33
N LEU A 58 -0.83 -0.01 2.40
CA LEU A 58 0.09 0.38 1.33
C LEU A 58 1.38 1.04 1.84
N TRP A 59 1.32 1.76 2.98
CA TRP A 59 2.52 2.33 3.60
C TRP A 59 3.53 1.25 3.99
N GLN A 60 3.06 0.17 4.62
CA GLN A 60 3.92 -0.96 4.96
C GLN A 60 4.47 -1.67 3.72
N CYS A 61 3.66 -1.79 2.66
CA CYS A 61 4.13 -2.34 1.39
C CYS A 61 5.24 -1.49 0.77
N LEU A 62 5.14 -0.14 0.84
CA LEU A 62 6.18 0.79 0.43
C LEU A 62 7.48 0.53 1.21
N LEU A 63 7.39 0.47 2.54
CA LEU A 63 8.56 0.22 3.40
C LEU A 63 9.22 -1.14 3.10
N ASN A 64 8.42 -2.18 2.89
CA ASN A 64 8.91 -3.51 2.51
C ASN A 64 9.64 -3.46 1.16
N CYS A 65 9.11 -2.77 0.15
CA CYS A 65 9.77 -2.60 -1.14
C CYS A 65 11.13 -1.91 -1.01
N ILE A 66 11.22 -0.84 -0.19
CA ILE A 66 12.49 -0.15 0.10
C ILE A 66 13.46 -1.11 0.81
N SER A 67 13.00 -1.87 1.80
CA SER A 67 13.84 -2.83 2.54
C SER A 67 14.39 -3.97 1.65
N PHE A 68 13.71 -4.28 0.54
CA PHE A 68 14.19 -5.21 -0.49
C PHE A 68 15.24 -4.61 -1.44
N GLY A 69 15.65 -3.35 -1.20
CA GLY A 69 16.65 -2.66 -2.01
C GLY A 69 16.13 -2.09 -3.33
N ILE A 70 14.82 -1.94 -3.48
CA ILE A 70 14.24 -1.23 -4.63
C ILE A 70 14.46 0.26 -4.41
N ARG A 71 14.84 0.99 -5.47
CA ARG A 71 15.06 2.43 -5.36
C ARG A 71 13.81 3.14 -4.85
N GLU A 72 14.00 4.01 -3.87
CA GLU A 72 12.92 4.75 -3.20
C GLU A 72 12.01 5.49 -4.20
N GLU A 73 12.60 6.18 -5.17
CA GLU A 73 11.86 6.91 -6.21
C GLU A 73 10.94 5.99 -7.03
N ASP A 74 11.42 4.79 -7.39
CA ASP A 74 10.65 3.80 -8.13
C ASP A 74 9.49 3.26 -7.29
N VAL A 75 9.73 3.03 -5.99
CA VAL A 75 8.69 2.57 -5.06
C VAL A 75 7.62 3.64 -4.85
N ILE A 76 8.02 4.89 -4.57
CA ILE A 76 7.08 6.01 -4.40
C ILE A 76 6.25 6.18 -5.66
N ARG A 77 6.88 6.18 -6.84
CA ARG A 77 6.20 6.29 -8.12
C ARG A 77 5.19 5.15 -8.34
N ALA A 78 5.58 3.92 -8.00
CA ALA A 78 4.71 2.75 -8.10
C ALA A 78 3.53 2.76 -7.10
N CYS A 79 3.63 3.53 -6.00
CA CYS A 79 2.54 3.72 -5.04
C CYS A 79 1.66 4.94 -5.34
N THR A 80 2.06 5.86 -6.24
CA THR A 80 1.40 7.16 -6.44
C THR A 80 1.08 7.45 -7.91
N TYR A 81 2.07 7.82 -8.69
CA TYR A 81 1.89 8.26 -10.07
C TYR A 81 1.45 7.13 -11.02
N ASN A 82 2.07 5.98 -10.94
CA ASN A 82 1.76 4.87 -11.84
C ASN A 82 0.30 4.38 -11.71
N PRO A 83 -0.24 4.17 -10.48
CA PRO A 83 -1.66 3.85 -10.33
C PRO A 83 -2.59 4.99 -10.82
N ALA A 84 -2.22 6.26 -10.62
CA ALA A 84 -2.97 7.38 -11.16
C ALA A 84 -3.02 7.36 -12.70
N CYS A 85 -1.90 7.03 -13.35
CA CYS A 85 -1.86 6.84 -14.81
C CYS A 85 -2.73 5.67 -15.27
N ALA A 86 -2.67 4.55 -14.57
CA ALA A 86 -3.46 3.36 -14.91
C ALA A 86 -4.97 3.62 -14.82
N LEU A 87 -5.39 4.50 -13.91
CA LEU A 87 -6.77 4.92 -13.72
C LEU A 87 -7.17 6.13 -14.59
N GLY A 88 -6.22 6.77 -15.29
CA GLY A 88 -6.48 7.96 -16.10
C GLY A 88 -6.69 9.25 -15.31
N VAL A 89 -6.33 9.28 -14.03
CA VAL A 89 -6.53 10.44 -13.11
C VAL A 89 -5.24 11.19 -12.77
N GLN A 90 -4.19 10.96 -13.51
CA GLN A 90 -2.86 11.56 -13.28
C GLN A 90 -2.83 13.09 -13.45
N ALA A 91 -3.84 13.68 -14.06
CA ALA A 91 -3.99 15.14 -14.13
C ALA A 91 -4.41 15.74 -12.78
N GLU A 92 -5.06 14.97 -11.91
CA GLU A 92 -5.65 15.41 -10.64
C GLU A 92 -4.80 15.00 -9.43
N VAL A 93 -4.21 13.79 -9.45
CA VAL A 93 -3.50 13.19 -8.32
C VAL A 93 -2.21 12.50 -8.75
N GLY A 94 -1.49 11.90 -7.80
CA GLY A 94 -0.31 11.05 -8.02
C GLY A 94 1.03 11.79 -8.04
N THR A 95 1.03 13.13 -8.11
CA THR A 95 2.24 13.96 -7.99
C THR A 95 1.91 15.27 -7.28
N ILE A 96 2.90 15.89 -6.65
CA ILE A 96 2.79 17.23 -6.06
C ILE A 96 3.07 18.25 -7.18
N ALA A 97 2.00 18.91 -7.67
CA ALA A 97 2.11 19.95 -8.70
C ALA A 97 0.96 20.95 -8.55
N THR A 98 1.18 22.17 -9.04
CA THR A 98 0.15 23.23 -9.04
C THR A 98 -1.11 22.77 -9.79
N GLY A 99 -2.26 22.98 -9.20
CA GLY A 99 -3.56 22.62 -9.78
C GLY A 99 -4.03 21.21 -9.48
N LYS A 100 -3.20 20.38 -8.83
CA LYS A 100 -3.60 19.04 -8.39
C LYS A 100 -4.15 19.04 -6.97
N GLN A 101 -4.87 17.98 -6.64
CA GLN A 101 -5.39 17.76 -5.29
C GLN A 101 -4.23 17.64 -4.29
N ALA A 102 -4.35 18.31 -3.17
CA ALA A 102 -3.31 18.36 -2.14
C ALA A 102 -3.41 17.14 -1.20
N ASP A 103 -3.20 15.95 -1.77
CA ASP A 103 -3.09 14.68 -1.07
C ASP A 103 -1.62 14.28 -1.01
N PHE A 104 -1.02 14.35 0.17
CA PHE A 104 0.40 14.05 0.32
C PHE A 104 0.73 13.60 1.74
N ILE A 105 1.89 12.97 1.88
CA ILE A 105 2.46 12.55 3.16
C ILE A 105 3.78 13.27 3.36
N ILE A 106 3.96 13.89 4.53
CA ILE A 106 5.26 14.37 4.99
C ILE A 106 5.79 13.34 5.96
N CYS A 107 6.99 12.82 5.71
CA CYS A 107 7.62 11.84 6.60
C CYS A 107 9.05 12.23 6.95
N SER A 108 9.56 11.68 8.08
CA SER A 108 10.96 11.74 8.41
C SER A 108 11.79 10.88 7.44
N PRO A 109 13.10 11.17 7.27
CA PRO A 109 13.96 10.40 6.35
C PRO A 109 14.04 8.90 6.66
N ASP A 110 13.79 8.52 7.90
CA ASP A 110 13.76 7.13 8.38
C ASP A 110 12.34 6.52 8.36
N TYR A 111 11.34 7.24 7.84
CA TYR A 111 9.94 6.84 7.75
C TYR A 111 9.24 6.54 9.10
N THR A 112 9.86 6.80 10.24
CA THR A 112 9.28 6.51 11.56
C THR A 112 8.16 7.47 11.93
N LYS A 113 8.19 8.72 11.44
CA LYS A 113 7.19 9.75 11.67
C LYS A 113 6.54 10.15 10.35
N LYS A 114 5.22 10.30 10.37
CA LYS A 114 4.47 10.75 9.20
C LYS A 114 3.31 11.65 9.59
N ARG A 115 3.01 12.62 8.71
CA ARG A 115 1.80 13.45 8.73
C ARG A 115 1.10 13.28 7.40
N VAL A 116 -0.19 13.04 7.43
CA VAL A 116 -1.00 12.75 6.24
C VAL A 116 -1.91 13.93 5.96
N PHE A 117 -1.95 14.36 4.71
CA PHE A 117 -2.81 15.45 4.25
C PHE A 117 -3.77 14.93 3.18
N LEU A 118 -5.04 15.23 3.34
CA LEU A 118 -6.11 14.92 2.39
C LEU A 118 -6.82 16.22 2.03
N ALA A 119 -6.87 16.54 0.74
CA ALA A 119 -7.40 17.80 0.22
C ALA A 119 -6.82 19.04 0.97
N GLY A 120 -5.53 19.00 1.29
CA GLY A 120 -4.80 20.05 2.00
C GLY A 120 -5.03 20.12 3.51
N LYS A 121 -5.83 19.24 4.08
CA LYS A 121 -6.07 19.17 5.53
C LYS A 121 -5.31 17.99 6.14
N GLU A 122 -4.63 18.23 7.26
CA GLU A 122 -4.01 17.17 8.03
C GLU A 122 -5.08 16.31 8.72
N ILE A 123 -4.91 14.97 8.68
CA ILE A 123 -5.83 13.99 9.24
C ILE A 123 -5.13 13.05 10.22
#